data_d379559f33898f49c6e5ef3489ac840c
#
_entry.id   d379559f33898f49c6e5ef3489ac840c
#
_cell.length_a   1.000
_cell.length_b   1.000
_cell.length_c   1.000
_cell.angle_alpha   90.00
_cell.angle_beta   90.00
_cell.angle_gamma   90.00
#
_symmetry.space_group_name_H-M   'P 1'
#
loop_
_entity.id
_entity.type
_entity.pdbx_description
1 polymer ?
#
loop_
_entity_poly.entity_id
_entity_poly.type
_entity_poly.pdbx_seq_one_letter_code
_entity_poly.pdbx_strand_id
1 'polypeptide(L)'
;MPSKKVAISTKGKIAYTSNTNNKKEYIHYKHLSGKSPGIIFLSGYMSDMEGNKALALEQFCKELGHGYIRFDYRGHGTSDGTLVDGSISNWTKDALIILDNIAKGQQILVGSSMGGWIMMLLALKRKERISGLVGIASAPDFTEDLLPLQLGKDKIDEIYSQGEVRITRDDGSKNIVTKMLLEDGKTNLIHKKCY
;
A
#
# COMPACT_ATOMS: atom_id res chain seq x y z
N MET A 1 8.48 30.72 25.45
CA MET A 1 8.54 29.42 24.73
C MET A 1 7.57 29.51 23.55
N PRO A 2 7.96 29.24 22.29
CA PRO A 2 7.01 29.26 21.20
C PRO A 2 5.96 28.19 21.43
N SER A 3 4.68 28.55 21.32
CA SER A 3 3.56 27.62 21.40
C SER A 3 3.76 26.49 20.35
N LYS A 4 3.93 25.25 20.79
CA LYS A 4 3.90 24.10 19.88
C LYS A 4 2.52 24.12 19.18
N LYS A 5 2.48 24.54 17.91
CA LYS A 5 1.28 24.32 17.09
C LYS A 5 0.97 22.83 17.10
N VAL A 6 -0.14 22.48 17.70
CA VAL A 6 -0.63 21.08 17.69
C VAL A 6 -0.87 20.71 16.24
N ALA A 7 -0.15 19.71 15.77
CA ALA A 7 -0.32 19.21 14.41
C ALA A 7 -1.72 18.58 14.28
N ILE A 8 -2.52 19.08 13.35
CA ILE A 8 -3.91 18.63 13.13
C ILE A 8 -3.90 17.54 12.08
N SER A 9 -4.42 16.36 12.44
CA SER A 9 -4.69 15.28 11.50
C SER A 9 -6.04 15.49 10.85
N THR A 10 -6.08 15.50 9.52
CA THR A 10 -7.30 15.62 8.72
C THR A 10 -7.62 14.32 8.02
N LYS A 11 -8.91 13.98 7.96
CA LYS A 11 -9.43 12.89 7.11
C LYS A 11 -9.78 13.45 5.75
N GLY A 12 -9.49 12.69 4.70
CA GLY A 12 -9.85 13.07 3.35
C GLY A 12 -10.13 11.84 2.48
N LYS A 13 -10.66 12.12 1.28
CA LYS A 13 -10.80 11.13 0.23
C LYS A 13 -10.44 11.74 -1.11
N ILE A 14 -9.84 10.94 -1.99
CA ILE A 14 -9.49 11.35 -3.34
C ILE A 14 -10.10 10.38 -4.35
N ALA A 15 -10.68 10.94 -5.41
CA ALA A 15 -11.36 10.16 -6.41
C ALA A 15 -10.38 9.48 -7.38
N TYR A 16 -10.74 8.28 -7.82
CA TYR A 16 -10.19 7.62 -8.99
C TYR A 16 -11.32 7.03 -9.84
N THR A 17 -11.03 6.66 -11.09
CA THR A 17 -11.97 5.95 -11.94
C THR A 17 -11.65 4.46 -11.89
N SER A 18 -12.63 3.66 -11.49
CA SER A 18 -12.49 2.21 -11.44
C SER A 18 -12.35 1.63 -12.85
N ASN A 19 -11.37 0.76 -13.04
CA ASN A 19 -11.14 0.10 -14.32
C ASN A 19 -12.16 -1.02 -14.63
N THR A 20 -12.85 -1.52 -13.58
CA THR A 20 -13.80 -2.65 -13.71
C THR A 20 -15.19 -2.20 -14.12
N ASN A 21 -15.66 -1.08 -13.63
CA ASN A 21 -17.04 -0.62 -13.81
C ASN A 21 -17.15 0.82 -14.33
N ASN A 22 -16.02 1.49 -14.60
CA ASN A 22 -15.93 2.89 -15.03
C ASN A 22 -16.62 3.89 -14.08
N LYS A 23 -16.81 3.52 -12.81
CA LYS A 23 -17.40 4.38 -11.79
C LYS A 23 -16.35 5.20 -11.08
N LYS A 24 -16.77 6.34 -10.57
CA LYS A 24 -15.97 7.17 -9.68
C LYS A 24 -15.99 6.54 -8.30
N GLU A 25 -14.81 6.18 -7.80
CA GLU A 25 -14.55 5.57 -6.51
C GLU A 25 -13.53 6.40 -5.74
N TYR A 26 -13.33 6.14 -4.44
CA TYR A 26 -12.52 6.97 -3.57
C TYR A 26 -11.50 6.17 -2.78
N ILE A 27 -10.28 6.72 -2.70
CA ILE A 27 -9.24 6.32 -1.75
C ILE A 27 -9.37 7.21 -0.53
N HIS A 28 -9.49 6.59 0.64
CA HIS A 28 -9.55 7.30 1.92
C HIS A 28 -8.15 7.41 2.54
N TYR A 29 -7.87 8.57 3.13
CA TYR A 29 -6.58 8.84 3.75
C TYR A 29 -6.72 9.69 5.02
N LYS A 30 -5.67 9.67 5.84
CA LYS A 30 -5.45 10.64 6.90
C LYS A 30 -4.13 11.36 6.65
N HIS A 31 -4.15 12.67 6.83
CA HIS A 31 -3.01 13.54 6.61
C HIS A 31 -2.75 14.38 7.87
N LEU A 32 -1.56 14.25 8.39
CA LEU A 32 -0.99 15.08 9.44
C LEU A 32 -0.08 16.11 8.80
N SER A 33 -0.39 17.41 8.97
CA SER A 33 0.46 18.48 8.49
C SER A 33 1.73 18.59 9.32
N GLY A 34 2.88 18.87 8.68
CA GLY A 34 4.16 18.99 9.37
C GLY A 34 5.29 19.42 8.43
N LYS A 35 6.52 19.42 8.95
CA LYS A 35 7.73 19.75 8.20
C LYS A 35 8.12 18.66 7.20
N SER A 36 8.86 19.04 6.18
CA SER A 36 9.48 18.13 5.19
C SER A 36 10.81 17.57 5.74
N PRO A 37 11.24 16.35 5.31
CA PRO A 37 10.46 15.44 4.49
C PRO A 37 9.23 14.91 5.25
N GLY A 38 8.11 14.76 4.53
CA GLY A 38 6.95 14.06 5.07
C GLY A 38 7.16 12.54 5.05
N ILE A 39 6.28 11.81 5.70
CA ILE A 39 6.31 10.34 5.74
C ILE A 39 5.00 9.80 5.16
N ILE A 40 5.09 8.83 4.25
CA ILE A 40 3.93 8.08 3.75
C ILE A 40 4.07 6.63 4.18
N PHE A 41 3.04 6.11 4.87
CA PHE A 41 2.97 4.71 5.23
C PHE A 41 2.19 3.90 4.19
N LEU A 42 2.80 2.81 3.76
CA LEU A 42 2.30 1.88 2.76
C LEU A 42 2.02 0.54 3.47
N SER A 43 0.76 0.22 3.66
CA SER A 43 0.33 -0.98 4.41
C SER A 43 0.57 -2.27 3.63
N GLY A 44 0.51 -3.40 4.33
CA GLY A 44 0.58 -4.73 3.74
C GLY A 44 -0.74 -5.17 3.13
N TYR A 45 -0.71 -6.31 2.45
CA TYR A 45 -1.89 -6.97 1.88
C TYR A 45 -2.93 -7.27 2.96
N MET A 46 -4.18 -6.91 2.72
CA MET A 46 -5.30 -7.04 3.66
C MET A 46 -5.11 -6.31 5.00
N SER A 47 -4.22 -5.33 5.05
CA SER A 47 -4.07 -4.41 6.17
C SER A 47 -4.70 -3.06 5.83
N ASP A 48 -4.99 -2.27 6.86
CA ASP A 48 -5.58 -0.94 6.71
C ASP A 48 -4.72 0.16 7.36
N MET A 49 -5.16 1.40 7.17
CA MET A 49 -4.48 2.58 7.71
C MET A 49 -4.66 2.77 9.22
N GLU A 50 -5.49 1.98 9.89
CA GLU A 50 -5.71 2.03 11.35
C GLU A 50 -4.87 0.98 12.10
N GLY A 51 -4.05 0.19 11.37
CA GLY A 51 -3.19 -0.82 11.98
C GLY A 51 -2.11 -0.21 12.90
N ASN A 52 -1.63 -1.00 13.86
CA ASN A 52 -0.69 -0.56 14.91
C ASN A 52 0.55 0.16 14.37
N LYS A 53 1.15 -0.31 13.25
CA LYS A 53 2.34 0.32 12.64
C LYS A 53 2.01 1.72 12.12
N ALA A 54 0.86 1.89 11.47
CA ALA A 54 0.41 3.16 10.93
C ALA A 54 0.15 4.19 12.05
N LEU A 55 -0.48 3.75 13.14
CA LEU A 55 -0.77 4.59 14.30
C LEU A 55 0.49 4.98 15.08
N ALA A 56 1.42 4.04 15.28
CA ALA A 56 2.69 4.32 15.93
C ALA A 56 3.53 5.36 15.17
N LEU A 57 3.58 5.24 13.82
CA LEU A 57 4.25 6.22 12.96
C LEU A 57 3.56 7.59 12.99
N GLU A 58 2.23 7.65 13.05
CA GLU A 58 1.52 8.92 13.21
C GLU A 58 1.91 9.61 14.50
N GLN A 59 1.96 8.87 15.61
CA GLN A 59 2.37 9.41 16.91
C GLN A 59 3.81 9.92 16.87
N PHE A 60 4.74 9.13 16.35
CA PHE A 60 6.13 9.51 16.14
C PHE A 60 6.27 10.81 15.31
N CYS A 61 5.53 10.91 14.20
CA CYS A 61 5.54 12.11 13.36
C CYS A 61 4.98 13.34 14.09
N LYS A 62 3.93 13.17 14.89
CA LYS A 62 3.39 14.24 15.74
C LYS A 62 4.44 14.78 16.73
N GLU A 63 5.16 13.89 17.38
CA GLU A 63 6.19 14.26 18.38
C GLU A 63 7.35 15.02 17.74
N LEU A 64 7.79 14.61 16.55
CA LEU A 64 8.89 15.23 15.82
C LEU A 64 8.46 16.40 14.92
N GLY A 65 7.15 16.60 14.73
CA GLY A 65 6.61 17.68 13.89
C GLY A 65 6.74 17.44 12.39
N HIS A 66 6.88 16.18 11.94
CA HIS A 66 6.90 15.82 10.53
C HIS A 66 5.49 15.65 9.96
N GLY A 67 5.33 15.95 8.65
CA GLY A 67 4.13 15.58 7.92
C GLY A 67 3.99 14.06 7.82
N TYR A 68 2.76 13.54 7.87
CA TYR A 68 2.50 12.12 7.78
C TYR A 68 1.22 11.83 7.01
N ILE A 69 1.26 10.81 6.15
CA ILE A 69 0.10 10.33 5.41
C ILE A 69 -0.01 8.82 5.57
N ARG A 70 -1.22 8.35 5.89
CA ARG A 70 -1.64 6.96 5.83
C ARG A 70 -2.94 6.86 5.08
N PHE A 71 -3.14 5.80 4.34
CA PHE A 71 -4.29 5.62 3.47
C PHE A 71 -4.61 4.14 3.28
N ASP A 72 -5.83 3.87 2.86
CA ASP A 72 -6.26 2.56 2.43
C ASP A 72 -6.19 2.47 0.90
N TYR A 73 -5.56 1.41 0.39
CA TYR A 73 -5.65 1.11 -1.04
C TYR A 73 -7.09 0.75 -1.43
N ARG A 74 -7.43 0.82 -2.72
CA ARG A 74 -8.71 0.26 -3.20
C ARG A 74 -8.91 -1.16 -2.70
N GLY A 75 -10.13 -1.48 -2.24
CA GLY A 75 -10.47 -2.79 -1.68
C GLY A 75 -9.91 -3.07 -0.28
N HIS A 76 -9.26 -2.08 0.36
CA HIS A 76 -8.76 -2.18 1.73
C HIS A 76 -9.47 -1.18 2.64
N GLY A 77 -9.58 -1.53 3.92
CA GLY A 77 -10.08 -0.66 4.97
C GLY A 77 -11.39 0.04 4.62
N THR A 78 -11.36 1.37 4.53
CA THR A 78 -12.52 2.21 4.24
C THR A 78 -12.57 2.73 2.81
N SER A 79 -11.56 2.43 1.97
CA SER A 79 -11.54 2.81 0.56
C SER A 79 -12.51 1.98 -0.26
N ASP A 80 -13.05 2.59 -1.34
CA ASP A 80 -13.94 1.91 -2.27
C ASP A 80 -13.20 0.81 -3.08
N GLY A 81 -13.97 0.04 -3.86
CA GLY A 81 -13.49 -1.09 -4.64
C GLY A 81 -13.54 -2.40 -3.89
N THR A 82 -13.05 -3.44 -4.52
CA THR A 82 -12.99 -4.79 -3.93
C THR A 82 -11.58 -5.33 -3.91
N LEU A 83 -11.27 -6.19 -2.95
CA LEU A 83 -9.96 -6.84 -2.88
C LEU A 83 -9.74 -7.80 -4.08
N VAL A 84 -10.83 -8.35 -4.63
CA VAL A 84 -10.79 -9.25 -5.81
C VAL A 84 -10.27 -8.51 -7.05
N ASP A 85 -10.62 -7.23 -7.19
CA ASP A 85 -10.15 -6.36 -8.28
C ASP A 85 -8.77 -5.73 -7.98
N GLY A 86 -8.16 -6.11 -6.87
CA GLY A 86 -6.88 -5.60 -6.42
C GLY A 86 -5.69 -6.23 -7.15
N SER A 87 -4.69 -5.43 -7.46
CA SER A 87 -3.42 -5.88 -8.04
C SER A 87 -2.27 -4.96 -7.64
N ILE A 88 -1.04 -5.40 -7.79
CA ILE A 88 0.17 -4.59 -7.50
C ILE A 88 0.15 -3.30 -8.31
N SER A 89 -0.22 -3.38 -9.60
CA SER A 89 -0.36 -2.20 -10.47
C SER A 89 -1.41 -1.22 -9.95
N ASN A 90 -2.58 -1.71 -9.54
CA ASN A 90 -3.66 -0.87 -9.05
C ASN A 90 -3.30 -0.20 -7.72
N TRP A 91 -2.74 -0.93 -6.76
CA TRP A 91 -2.30 -0.36 -5.47
C TRP A 91 -1.11 0.58 -5.62
N THR A 92 -0.22 0.34 -6.60
CA THR A 92 0.84 1.30 -6.97
C THR A 92 0.24 2.60 -7.52
N LYS A 93 -0.81 2.52 -8.36
CA LYS A 93 -1.54 3.72 -8.85
C LYS A 93 -2.18 4.49 -7.69
N ASP A 94 -2.78 3.78 -6.72
CA ASP A 94 -3.39 4.42 -5.54
C ASP A 94 -2.35 5.19 -4.74
N ALA A 95 -1.20 4.58 -4.49
CA ALA A 95 -0.10 5.23 -3.80
C ALA A 95 0.47 6.43 -4.58
N LEU A 96 0.53 6.36 -5.93
CA LEU A 96 0.89 7.49 -6.78
C LEU A 96 -0.13 8.63 -6.68
N ILE A 97 -1.43 8.33 -6.66
CA ILE A 97 -2.49 9.33 -6.48
C ILE A 97 -2.27 10.09 -5.15
N ILE A 98 -1.97 9.37 -4.07
CA ILE A 98 -1.68 9.98 -2.77
C ILE A 98 -0.41 10.82 -2.81
N LEU A 99 0.68 10.31 -3.36
CA LEU A 99 1.97 10.99 -3.46
C LEU A 99 1.86 12.28 -4.32
N ASP A 100 1.19 12.19 -5.47
CA ASP A 100 1.15 13.28 -6.44
C ASP A 100 0.15 14.38 -6.07
N ASN A 101 -0.96 14.05 -5.37
CA ASN A 101 -2.04 15.02 -5.12
C ASN A 101 -2.13 15.46 -3.66
N ILE A 102 -1.71 14.64 -2.69
CA ILE A 102 -1.88 14.96 -1.27
C ILE A 102 -0.54 15.33 -0.61
N ALA A 103 0.52 14.58 -0.90
CA ALA A 103 1.83 14.81 -0.30
C ALA A 103 2.50 16.05 -0.91
N LYS A 104 3.14 16.87 -0.05
CA LYS A 104 3.90 18.04 -0.47
C LYS A 104 5.39 17.85 -0.25
N GLY A 105 6.20 18.26 -1.24
CA GLY A 105 7.66 18.15 -1.17
C GLY A 105 8.15 16.69 -1.20
N GLN A 106 9.36 16.49 -0.73
CA GLN A 106 9.97 15.16 -0.65
C GLN A 106 9.38 14.33 0.50
N GLN A 107 9.33 13.01 0.28
CA GLN A 107 8.74 12.06 1.22
C GLN A 107 9.74 10.95 1.57
N ILE A 108 9.66 10.47 2.80
CA ILE A 108 10.19 9.19 3.22
C ILE A 108 9.05 8.18 3.11
N LEU A 109 9.25 7.09 2.39
CA LEU A 109 8.27 6.03 2.28
C LEU A 109 8.57 4.94 3.30
N VAL A 110 7.55 4.52 4.05
CA VAL A 110 7.64 3.40 5.00
C VAL A 110 6.70 2.32 4.54
N GLY A 111 7.25 1.21 4.04
CA GLY A 111 6.49 0.10 3.46
C GLY A 111 6.55 -1.17 4.30
N SER A 112 5.39 -1.74 4.65
CA SER A 112 5.29 -3.00 5.38
C SER A 112 4.82 -4.12 4.47
N SER A 113 5.54 -5.26 4.41
CA SER A 113 5.19 -6.43 3.59
C SER A 113 4.99 -6.05 2.12
N MET A 114 3.79 -6.30 1.53
CA MET A 114 3.41 -5.82 0.20
C MET A 114 3.67 -4.31 0.01
N GLY A 115 3.43 -3.50 1.05
CA GLY A 115 3.71 -2.06 1.00
C GLY A 115 5.17 -1.74 0.75
N GLY A 116 6.10 -2.63 1.12
CA GLY A 116 7.52 -2.53 0.76
C GLY A 116 7.77 -2.70 -0.74
N TRP A 117 7.04 -3.59 -1.40
CA TRP A 117 7.09 -3.72 -2.86
C TRP A 117 6.56 -2.47 -3.56
N ILE A 118 5.37 -2.01 -3.15
CA ILE A 118 4.77 -0.79 -3.69
C ILE A 118 5.68 0.43 -3.46
N MET A 119 6.32 0.52 -2.29
CA MET A 119 7.32 1.54 -1.96
C MET A 119 8.46 1.60 -2.99
N MET A 120 9.02 0.46 -3.36
CA MET A 120 10.09 0.38 -4.37
C MET A 120 9.59 0.81 -5.75
N LEU A 121 8.38 0.38 -6.14
CA LEU A 121 7.76 0.79 -7.41
C LEU A 121 7.50 2.30 -7.46
N LEU A 122 7.06 2.91 -6.35
CA LEU A 122 6.90 4.35 -6.25
C LEU A 122 8.25 5.08 -6.41
N ALA A 123 9.27 4.62 -5.70
CA ALA A 123 10.61 5.21 -5.76
C ALA A 123 11.19 5.18 -7.19
N LEU A 124 10.96 4.11 -7.93
CA LEU A 124 11.37 4.03 -9.34
C LEU A 124 10.62 5.00 -10.24
N LYS A 125 9.33 5.29 -9.94
CA LYS A 125 8.46 6.15 -10.75
C LYS A 125 8.55 7.64 -10.40
N ARG A 126 9.01 7.99 -9.20
CA ARG A 126 9.04 9.38 -8.66
C ARG A 126 10.30 9.65 -7.84
N LYS A 127 11.46 9.34 -8.41
CA LYS A 127 12.77 9.44 -7.73
C LYS A 127 12.99 10.79 -7.06
N GLU A 128 12.61 11.87 -7.74
CA GLU A 128 12.76 13.25 -7.30
C GLU A 128 11.89 13.62 -6.08
N ARG A 129 10.84 12.85 -5.85
CA ARG A 129 9.90 13.03 -4.73
C ARG A 129 10.28 12.22 -3.49
N ILE A 130 11.28 11.34 -3.57
CA ILE A 130 11.59 10.37 -2.51
C ILE A 130 12.97 10.69 -1.93
N SER A 131 13.02 10.95 -0.62
CA SER A 131 14.25 11.22 0.13
C SER A 131 14.74 10.03 0.96
N GLY A 132 13.93 8.99 1.12
CA GLY A 132 14.32 7.79 1.85
C GLY A 132 13.28 6.68 1.80
N LEU A 133 13.73 5.44 2.03
CA LEU A 133 12.91 4.23 2.06
C LEU A 133 13.18 3.48 3.36
N VAL A 134 12.10 3.05 4.03
CA VAL A 134 12.17 2.19 5.23
C VAL A 134 11.28 0.97 5.00
N GLY A 135 11.88 -0.21 4.98
CA GLY A 135 11.14 -1.47 4.83
C GLY A 135 10.90 -2.16 6.18
N ILE A 136 9.68 -2.60 6.40
CA ILE A 136 9.29 -3.41 7.57
C ILE A 136 8.84 -4.76 7.05
N ALA A 137 9.70 -5.79 7.19
CA ALA A 137 9.45 -7.11 6.61
C ALA A 137 8.96 -7.02 5.16
N SER A 138 9.64 -6.20 4.34
CA SER A 138 9.27 -5.98 2.95
C SER A 138 9.25 -7.27 2.16
N ALA A 139 8.22 -7.47 1.35
CA ALA A 139 8.02 -8.65 0.53
C ALA A 139 7.89 -8.25 -0.97
N PRO A 140 8.96 -7.75 -1.61
CA PRO A 140 8.93 -7.55 -3.05
C PRO A 140 8.73 -8.89 -3.73
N ASP A 141 8.04 -8.86 -4.88
CA ASP A 141 7.83 -10.04 -5.73
C ASP A 141 7.15 -11.24 -5.02
N PHE A 142 6.44 -11.00 -3.88
CA PHE A 142 5.86 -12.06 -3.04
C PHE A 142 4.91 -13.00 -3.79
N THR A 143 4.33 -12.56 -4.89
CA THR A 143 3.46 -13.38 -5.74
C THR A 143 4.22 -14.51 -6.45
N GLU A 144 5.52 -14.33 -6.68
CA GLU A 144 6.37 -15.31 -7.33
C GLU A 144 7.25 -16.08 -6.32
N ASP A 145 7.73 -15.38 -5.27
CA ASP A 145 8.71 -15.94 -4.35
C ASP A 145 8.08 -16.57 -3.10
N LEU A 146 7.02 -15.97 -2.53
CA LEU A 146 6.43 -16.40 -1.26
C LEU A 146 5.14 -17.20 -1.43
N LEU A 147 4.19 -16.70 -2.23
CA LEU A 147 2.89 -17.35 -2.36
C LEU A 147 2.99 -18.79 -2.89
N PRO A 148 3.79 -19.11 -3.92
CA PRO A 148 3.92 -20.48 -4.39
C PRO A 148 4.50 -21.43 -3.33
N LEU A 149 5.45 -20.94 -2.52
CA LEU A 149 6.04 -21.72 -1.42
C LEU A 149 5.05 -21.97 -0.28
N GLN A 150 4.24 -20.96 0.05
CA GLN A 150 3.26 -21.05 1.16
C GLN A 150 2.03 -21.86 0.78
N LEU A 151 1.56 -21.75 -0.47
CA LEU A 151 0.33 -22.37 -0.92
C LEU A 151 0.53 -23.77 -1.49
N GLY A 152 1.70 -24.04 -2.06
CA GLY A 152 1.97 -25.25 -2.82
C GLY A 152 1.33 -25.25 -4.20
N LYS A 153 1.78 -26.19 -5.04
CA LYS A 153 1.38 -26.26 -6.45
C LYS A 153 -0.13 -26.41 -6.64
N ASP A 154 -0.77 -27.29 -5.87
CA ASP A 154 -2.20 -27.61 -6.02
C ASP A 154 -3.07 -26.37 -5.84
N LYS A 155 -2.77 -25.53 -4.83
CA LYS A 155 -3.50 -24.28 -4.61
C LYS A 155 -3.23 -23.25 -5.69
N ILE A 156 -2.02 -23.18 -6.21
CA ILE A 156 -1.71 -22.29 -7.36
C ILE A 156 -2.47 -22.74 -8.60
N ASP A 157 -2.51 -24.05 -8.88
CA ASP A 157 -3.28 -24.60 -10.02
C ASP A 157 -4.79 -24.35 -9.83
N GLU A 158 -5.31 -24.43 -8.60
CA GLU A 158 -6.69 -24.07 -8.24
C GLU A 158 -6.98 -22.59 -8.54
N ILE A 159 -6.06 -21.66 -8.16
CA ILE A 159 -6.21 -20.24 -8.47
C ILE A 159 -6.29 -20.00 -9.98
N TYR A 160 -5.43 -20.66 -10.77
CA TYR A 160 -5.44 -20.49 -12.21
C TYR A 160 -6.70 -21.06 -12.88
N SER A 161 -7.27 -22.15 -12.34
CA SER A 161 -8.47 -22.80 -12.88
C SER A 161 -9.78 -22.14 -12.46
N GLN A 162 -9.87 -21.66 -11.20
CA GLN A 162 -11.10 -21.10 -10.62
C GLN A 162 -11.12 -19.57 -10.58
N GLY A 163 -9.96 -18.92 -10.80
CA GLY A 163 -9.81 -17.46 -10.74
C GLY A 163 -9.42 -16.92 -9.36
N GLU A 164 -9.79 -17.58 -8.28
CA GLU A 164 -9.44 -17.19 -6.91
C GLU A 164 -9.44 -18.38 -5.95
N VAL A 165 -8.72 -18.24 -4.84
CA VAL A 165 -8.79 -19.15 -3.69
C VAL A 165 -8.87 -18.34 -2.40
N ARG A 166 -9.72 -18.82 -1.48
CA ARG A 166 -9.85 -18.26 -0.13
C ARG A 166 -9.14 -19.19 0.87
N ILE A 167 -8.20 -18.61 1.60
CA ILE A 167 -7.35 -19.31 2.55
C ILE A 167 -7.69 -18.85 3.95
N THR A 168 -8.04 -19.77 4.83
CA THR A 168 -8.23 -19.45 6.26
C THR A 168 -6.87 -19.51 6.95
N ARG A 169 -6.50 -18.46 7.65
CA ARG A 169 -5.31 -18.39 8.49
C ARG A 169 -5.56 -19.03 9.86
N ASP A 170 -4.49 -19.26 10.60
CA ASP A 170 -4.55 -19.82 11.97
C ASP A 170 -5.34 -18.93 12.93
N ASP A 171 -5.38 -17.62 12.70
CA ASP A 171 -6.18 -16.63 13.47
C ASP A 171 -7.66 -16.57 13.04
N GLY A 172 -8.09 -17.44 12.12
CA GLY A 172 -9.45 -17.50 11.59
C GLY A 172 -9.76 -16.44 10.51
N SER A 173 -8.84 -15.53 10.22
CA SER A 173 -9.00 -14.56 9.12
C SER A 173 -8.93 -15.27 7.76
N LYS A 174 -9.62 -14.71 6.75
CA LYS A 174 -9.64 -15.28 5.40
C LYS A 174 -8.82 -14.39 4.46
N ASN A 175 -7.79 -14.95 3.88
CA ASN A 175 -7.07 -14.36 2.76
C ASN A 175 -7.73 -14.75 1.45
N ILE A 176 -7.76 -13.84 0.50
CA ILE A 176 -8.15 -14.12 -0.86
C ILE A 176 -6.93 -13.95 -1.77
N VAL A 177 -6.63 -14.92 -2.61
CA VAL A 177 -5.58 -14.79 -3.63
C VAL A 177 -6.22 -15.01 -4.99
N THR A 178 -6.11 -14.02 -5.86
CA THR A 178 -6.73 -14.05 -7.18
C THR A 178 -5.70 -14.35 -8.27
N LYS A 179 -6.16 -14.93 -9.37
CA LYS A 179 -5.37 -15.09 -10.60
C LYS A 179 -4.84 -13.75 -11.09
N MET A 180 -5.69 -12.68 -11.03
CA MET A 180 -5.30 -11.34 -11.43
C MET A 180 -4.12 -10.81 -10.60
N LEU A 181 -4.10 -11.04 -9.28
CA LEU A 181 -2.97 -10.64 -8.43
C LEU A 181 -1.68 -11.34 -8.84
N LEU A 182 -1.74 -12.66 -9.13
CA LEU A 182 -0.57 -13.43 -9.56
C LEU A 182 -0.05 -12.96 -10.94
N GLU A 183 -0.95 -12.79 -11.91
CA GLU A 183 -0.57 -12.37 -13.27
C GLU A 183 -0.01 -10.94 -13.31
N ASP A 184 -0.66 -10.01 -12.61
CA ASP A 184 -0.21 -8.63 -12.51
C ASP A 184 1.12 -8.52 -11.74
N GLY A 185 1.31 -9.35 -10.71
CA GLY A 185 2.57 -9.42 -9.97
C GLY A 185 3.76 -9.70 -10.90
N LYS A 186 3.63 -10.64 -11.84
CA LYS A 186 4.67 -10.97 -12.83
C LYS A 186 5.12 -9.78 -13.67
N THR A 187 4.24 -8.82 -13.90
CA THR A 187 4.55 -7.61 -14.69
C THR A 187 5.26 -6.52 -13.89
N ASN A 188 5.25 -6.64 -12.54
CA ASN A 188 5.77 -5.65 -11.61
C ASN A 188 7.03 -6.09 -10.85
N LEU A 189 7.68 -7.19 -11.26
CA LEU A 189 8.83 -7.76 -10.57
C LEU A 189 10.00 -6.75 -10.46
N ILE A 190 10.58 -6.68 -9.27
CA ILE A 190 11.76 -5.85 -8.97
C ILE A 190 13.04 -6.65 -9.22
N HIS A 191 13.13 -7.87 -8.69
CA HIS A 191 14.36 -8.67 -8.75
C HIS A 191 14.73 -9.13 -10.16
N LYS A 192 13.77 -9.37 -11.06
CA LYS A 192 14.03 -9.78 -12.45
C LYS A 192 14.43 -8.62 -13.39
N LYS A 193 14.38 -7.37 -12.93
CA LYS A 193 14.80 -6.20 -13.73
C LYS A 193 16.26 -5.80 -13.52
N CYS A 194 16.99 -6.53 -12.69
CA CYS A 194 18.38 -6.27 -12.36
C CYS A 194 19.39 -7.14 -13.13
N TYR A 195 18.94 -7.84 -14.20
CA TYR A 195 19.83 -8.65 -15.05
C TYR A 195 19.75 -8.20 -16.51
#